data_f29b8b55f2d0b68f31e055482995df43
#
_entry.id   f29b8b55f2d0b68f31e055482995df43
#
_cell.length_a   1.000
_cell.length_b   1.000
_cell.length_c   1.000
_cell.angle_alpha   90.00
_cell.angle_beta   90.00
_cell.angle_gamma   90.00
#
_symmetry.space_group_name_H-M   'P 1'
#
loop_
_entity.id
_entity.type
_entity.pdbx_description
1 polymer ?
#
loop_
_entity_poly.entity_id
_entity_poly.type
_entity_poly.pdbx_seq_one_letter_code
_entity_poly.pdbx_strand_id
1 'polypeptide(L)'
;MPKLNANNAILILFVLLSLFLVGCKTRKSVENTALVMESMEMFSSSPSVVQPRTSLSGNLRLTINIDGKPLSAKGTLRIKEECGVQIGMTALGVVEVASLEFLPENLRIIYKLGKEYTEIPYSDLSFLQQTGIDYRLLESVLMNRAFSPDGRPFVQAMNEMSYAVEGDCITATTRETKGIVYKFYLDKATGELVQSEGLHAGGGKVVCSYSDFRTVDGVTFPHTILLSIYGVGSDVSLQFALERVDMDDFKFTPRRISSSYGKLNAQQILKSLGNM
;
A
#
# COMPACT_ATOMS: atom_id res chain seq x y z
N MET A 1 13.35 -38.19 61.44
CA MET A 1 12.74 -37.69 60.20
C MET A 1 11.24 -38.03 60.27
N PRO A 2 10.36 -37.04 60.36
CA PRO A 2 8.92 -37.28 60.40
C PRO A 2 8.43 -37.75 59.04
N LYS A 3 7.75 -38.90 58.97
CA LYS A 3 7.10 -39.37 57.75
C LYS A 3 5.92 -38.49 57.41
N LEU A 4 5.99 -37.82 56.26
CA LEU A 4 4.89 -37.02 55.75
C LEU A 4 3.74 -37.99 55.40
N ASN A 5 2.60 -37.84 56.05
CA ASN A 5 1.42 -38.66 55.85
C ASN A 5 0.78 -38.28 54.52
N ALA A 6 0.37 -39.24 53.68
CA ALA A 6 -0.17 -39.02 52.34
C ALA A 6 -1.33 -37.98 52.31
N ASN A 7 -2.14 -37.94 53.38
CA ASN A 7 -3.23 -36.96 53.51
C ASN A 7 -2.74 -35.51 53.63
N ASN A 8 -1.57 -35.27 54.26
CA ASN A 8 -1.00 -33.94 54.36
C ASN A 8 -0.37 -33.49 53.05
N ALA A 9 0.15 -34.41 52.24
CA ALA A 9 0.68 -34.06 50.93
C ALA A 9 -0.45 -33.64 49.93
N ILE A 10 -1.60 -34.30 50.01
CA ILE A 10 -2.79 -33.98 49.21
C ILE A 10 -3.37 -32.62 49.62
N LEU A 11 -3.41 -32.33 50.94
CA LEU A 11 -3.89 -31.03 51.42
C LEU A 11 -2.99 -29.87 51.00
N ILE A 12 -1.66 -30.07 51.03
CA ILE A 12 -0.68 -29.08 50.55
C ILE A 12 -0.80 -28.86 49.03
N LEU A 13 -1.05 -29.92 48.28
CA LEU A 13 -1.26 -29.82 46.82
C LEU A 13 -2.55 -29.06 46.48
N PHE A 14 -3.64 -29.23 47.26
CA PHE A 14 -4.89 -28.51 47.08
C PHE A 14 -4.78 -27.01 47.44
N VAL A 15 -4.01 -26.67 48.50
CA VAL A 15 -3.74 -25.29 48.88
C VAL A 15 -2.84 -24.59 47.87
N LEU A 16 -1.85 -25.26 47.31
CA LEU A 16 -1.02 -24.73 46.21
C LEU A 16 -1.81 -24.53 44.90
N LEU A 17 -2.76 -25.43 44.60
CA LEU A 17 -3.59 -25.32 43.39
C LEU A 17 -4.61 -24.18 43.49
N SER A 18 -5.10 -23.84 44.67
CA SER A 18 -6.05 -22.72 44.89
C SER A 18 -5.39 -21.33 44.81
N LEU A 19 -4.07 -21.21 44.93
CA LEU A 19 -3.33 -19.97 44.78
C LEU A 19 -3.10 -19.56 43.30
N PHE A 20 -3.32 -20.48 42.37
CA PHE A 20 -3.21 -20.15 40.92
C PHE A 20 -4.49 -19.66 40.27
N LEU A 21 -5.62 -19.56 41.02
CA LEU A 21 -6.91 -19.11 40.46
C LEU A 21 -7.21 -17.63 40.68
N VAL A 22 -6.30 -16.84 41.24
CA VAL A 22 -6.42 -15.39 41.32
C VAL A 22 -5.62 -14.75 40.19
N GLY A 23 -6.00 -15.00 38.99
CA GLY A 23 -5.40 -14.41 37.77
C GLY A 23 -6.15 -13.14 37.36
N CYS A 24 -5.53 -12.02 37.52
CA CYS A 24 -5.90 -10.72 36.96
C CYS A 24 -6.42 -10.83 35.52
N LYS A 25 -7.71 -10.63 35.31
CA LYS A 25 -8.33 -10.58 34.00
C LYS A 25 -9.06 -9.27 33.67
N THR A 26 -8.86 -8.22 34.45
CA THR A 26 -9.65 -6.99 34.32
C THR A 26 -8.88 -5.77 33.79
N ARG A 27 -7.54 -5.81 33.75
CA ARG A 27 -6.73 -4.67 33.28
C ARG A 27 -6.53 -4.61 31.77
N LYS A 28 -6.48 -5.76 31.10
CA LYS A 28 -6.25 -5.81 29.65
C LYS A 28 -7.39 -5.25 28.79
N SER A 29 -8.65 -5.31 29.24
CA SER A 29 -9.80 -4.86 28.43
C SER A 29 -9.96 -3.34 28.43
N VAL A 30 -9.69 -2.65 29.54
CA VAL A 30 -9.83 -1.19 29.64
C VAL A 30 -8.67 -0.48 28.92
N GLU A 31 -7.46 -0.97 29.10
CA GLU A 31 -6.26 -0.44 28.42
C GLU A 31 -6.34 -0.64 26.91
N ASN A 32 -6.91 -1.76 26.45
CA ASN A 32 -7.14 -2.03 25.04
C ASN A 32 -8.24 -1.12 24.44
N THR A 33 -9.28 -0.79 25.19
CA THR A 33 -10.36 0.09 24.73
C THR A 33 -9.88 1.53 24.58
N ALA A 34 -9.09 2.06 25.51
CA ALA A 34 -8.51 3.39 25.42
C ALA A 34 -7.57 3.51 24.21
N LEU A 35 -6.69 2.53 24.01
CA LEU A 35 -5.80 2.48 22.85
C LEU A 35 -6.58 2.45 21.52
N VAL A 36 -7.65 1.66 21.44
CA VAL A 36 -8.48 1.59 20.23
C VAL A 36 -9.12 2.95 19.94
N MET A 37 -9.68 3.61 20.95
CA MET A 37 -10.32 4.94 20.78
C MET A 37 -9.31 5.99 20.34
N GLU A 38 -8.15 6.08 21.01
CA GLU A 38 -7.07 7.00 20.66
C GLU A 38 -6.56 6.74 19.24
N SER A 39 -6.37 5.47 18.88
CA SER A 39 -5.94 5.08 17.52
C SER A 39 -6.96 5.48 16.47
N MET A 40 -8.23 5.24 16.70
CA MET A 40 -9.30 5.62 15.80
C MET A 40 -9.39 7.14 15.63
N GLU A 41 -9.24 7.91 16.71
CA GLU A 41 -9.21 9.38 16.66
C GLU A 41 -8.05 9.86 15.79
N MET A 42 -6.86 9.30 15.97
CA MET A 42 -5.68 9.65 15.20
C MET A 42 -5.87 9.32 13.71
N PHE A 43 -6.37 8.13 13.37
CA PHE A 43 -6.68 7.80 11.98
C PHE A 43 -7.76 8.72 11.41
N SER A 44 -8.83 9.02 12.17
CA SER A 44 -9.92 9.87 11.70
C SER A 44 -9.51 11.33 11.47
N SER A 45 -8.43 11.79 12.07
CA SER A 45 -7.86 13.14 11.88
C SER A 45 -6.70 13.19 10.88
N SER A 46 -6.16 12.02 10.48
CA SER A 46 -5.04 11.95 9.55
C SER A 46 -5.38 12.54 8.18
N PRO A 47 -4.49 13.37 7.59
CA PRO A 47 -4.66 13.89 6.22
C PRO A 47 -4.84 12.79 5.17
N SER A 48 -4.28 11.61 5.41
CA SER A 48 -4.41 10.45 4.51
C SER A 48 -5.80 9.81 4.53
N VAL A 49 -6.65 10.20 5.48
CA VAL A 49 -8.01 9.70 5.66
C VAL A 49 -9.05 10.79 5.36
N VAL A 50 -8.85 12.02 5.87
CA VAL A 50 -9.88 13.08 5.83
C VAL A 50 -9.75 14.05 4.68
N GLN A 51 -8.58 14.14 4.05
CA GLN A 51 -8.39 15.02 2.88
C GLN A 51 -8.43 14.20 1.60
N PRO A 52 -9.56 14.12 0.90
CA PRO A 52 -9.66 13.44 -0.37
C PRO A 52 -8.88 14.22 -1.43
N ARG A 53 -7.66 13.79 -1.67
CA ARG A 53 -6.89 14.27 -2.82
C ARG A 53 -7.47 13.60 -4.05
N THR A 54 -8.08 14.36 -4.93
CA THR A 54 -8.69 13.82 -6.16
C THR A 54 -7.76 13.90 -7.35
N SER A 55 -6.71 14.72 -7.28
CA SER A 55 -5.75 14.95 -8.36
C SER A 55 -4.34 15.08 -7.81
N LEU A 56 -3.38 14.58 -8.55
CA LEU A 56 -1.96 14.77 -8.32
C LEU A 56 -1.25 14.84 -9.66
N SER A 57 -0.39 15.82 -9.86
CA SER A 57 0.53 15.87 -10.98
C SER A 57 1.93 16.29 -10.52
N GLY A 58 2.96 15.88 -11.27
CA GLY A 58 4.31 16.24 -10.89
C GLY A 58 5.38 15.67 -11.81
N ASN A 59 6.61 16.15 -11.59
CA ASN A 59 7.80 15.57 -12.17
C ASN A 59 8.33 14.48 -11.24
N LEU A 60 8.79 13.38 -11.80
CA LEU A 60 9.29 12.26 -11.02
C LEU A 60 10.59 11.71 -11.59
N ARG A 61 11.35 11.07 -10.71
CA ARG A 61 12.32 10.04 -11.06
C ARG A 61 11.74 8.70 -10.63
N LEU A 62 11.50 7.83 -11.60
CA LEU A 62 11.11 6.45 -11.35
C LEU A 62 12.36 5.58 -11.37
N THR A 63 12.59 4.83 -10.30
CA THR A 63 13.62 3.78 -10.25
C THR A 63 12.92 2.44 -10.06
N ILE A 64 13.14 1.53 -10.98
CA ILE A 64 12.66 0.15 -10.92
C ILE A 64 13.86 -0.71 -10.57
N ASN A 65 13.76 -1.53 -9.53
CA ASN A 65 14.80 -2.48 -9.16
C ASN A 65 14.19 -3.90 -9.27
N ILE A 66 14.84 -4.75 -10.06
CA ILE A 66 14.49 -6.16 -10.21
C ILE A 66 15.75 -6.95 -9.87
N ASP A 67 15.69 -7.79 -8.85
CA ASP A 67 16.82 -8.63 -8.37
C ASP A 67 18.13 -7.83 -8.16
N GLY A 68 18.01 -6.64 -7.56
CA GLY A 68 19.16 -5.79 -7.26
C GLY A 68 19.70 -4.96 -8.43
N LYS A 69 19.06 -5.00 -9.60
CA LYS A 69 19.47 -4.23 -10.79
C LYS A 69 18.58 -3.01 -10.98
N PRO A 70 19.03 -1.79 -10.61
CA PRO A 70 18.22 -0.59 -10.73
C PRO A 70 18.24 -0.04 -12.16
N LEU A 71 17.05 0.34 -12.64
CA LEU A 71 16.84 1.13 -13.85
C LEU A 71 16.11 2.41 -13.47
N SER A 72 16.64 3.57 -13.85
CA SER A 72 16.04 4.86 -13.52
C SER A 72 15.71 5.67 -14.76
N ALA A 73 14.54 6.31 -14.74
CA ALA A 73 14.10 7.25 -15.76
C ALA A 73 13.48 8.49 -15.11
N LYS A 74 13.68 9.65 -15.75
CA LYS A 74 12.91 10.86 -15.43
C LYS A 74 11.58 10.83 -16.15
N GLY A 75 10.59 11.51 -15.59
CA GLY A 75 9.29 11.54 -16.21
C GLY A 75 8.29 12.46 -15.51
N THR A 76 7.03 12.23 -15.82
CA THR A 76 5.89 12.92 -15.24
C THR A 76 4.92 11.91 -14.66
N LEU A 77 4.29 12.27 -13.55
CA LEU A 77 3.18 11.53 -12.94
C LEU A 77 1.92 12.38 -13.01
N ARG A 78 0.81 11.77 -13.36
CA ARG A 78 -0.51 12.38 -13.29
C ARG A 78 -1.49 11.34 -12.77
N ILE A 79 -2.20 11.68 -11.72
CA ILE A 79 -3.23 10.83 -11.10
C ILE A 79 -4.50 11.65 -11.01
N LYS A 80 -5.60 11.10 -11.46
CA LYS A 80 -6.94 11.63 -11.23
C LYS A 80 -7.82 10.50 -10.72
N GLU A 81 -8.43 10.73 -9.57
CA GLU A 81 -9.30 9.76 -8.91
C GLU A 81 -10.35 9.20 -9.86
N GLU A 82 -10.49 7.87 -9.85
CA GLU A 82 -11.40 7.09 -10.69
C GLU A 82 -11.20 7.24 -12.21
N CYS A 83 -10.21 8.02 -12.66
CA CYS A 83 -9.93 8.26 -14.07
C CYS A 83 -8.68 7.54 -14.56
N GLY A 84 -7.60 7.56 -13.78
CA GLY A 84 -6.36 6.91 -14.17
C GLY A 84 -5.09 7.43 -13.51
N VAL A 85 -4.03 6.64 -13.67
CA VAL A 85 -2.66 7.00 -13.36
C VAL A 85 -1.86 7.00 -14.65
N GLN A 86 -1.22 8.12 -14.97
CA GLN A 86 -0.32 8.25 -16.13
C GLN A 86 1.11 8.47 -15.65
N ILE A 87 2.04 7.67 -16.13
CA ILE A 87 3.48 7.81 -15.92
C ILE A 87 4.12 7.99 -17.29
N GLY A 88 4.56 9.20 -17.60
CA GLY A 88 5.31 9.48 -18.82
C GLY A 88 6.81 9.38 -18.55
N MET A 89 7.55 8.62 -19.33
CA MET A 89 9.02 8.50 -19.23
C MET A 89 9.71 9.31 -20.30
N THR A 90 10.72 10.09 -19.92
CA THR A 90 11.41 11.03 -20.84
C THR A 90 12.86 10.63 -21.07
N ALA A 91 13.30 10.72 -22.32
CA ALA A 91 14.71 10.72 -22.67
C ALA A 91 15.25 12.15 -22.60
N LEU A 92 16.49 12.29 -22.08
CA LEU A 92 17.18 13.59 -21.94
C LEU A 92 16.35 14.64 -21.16
N GLY A 93 15.34 14.20 -20.41
CA GLY A 93 14.49 15.06 -19.59
C GLY A 93 13.46 15.89 -20.35
N VAL A 94 13.33 15.75 -21.67
CA VAL A 94 12.46 16.62 -22.50
C VAL A 94 11.53 15.83 -23.44
N VAL A 95 11.99 14.71 -24.00
CA VAL A 95 11.20 13.97 -25.01
C VAL A 95 10.59 12.75 -24.35
N GLU A 96 9.26 12.70 -24.29
CA GLU A 96 8.55 11.51 -23.80
C GLU A 96 8.72 10.33 -24.79
N VAL A 97 9.37 9.26 -24.32
CA VAL A 97 9.71 8.08 -25.13
C VAL A 97 8.81 6.90 -24.85
N ALA A 98 8.21 6.84 -23.68
CA ALA A 98 7.25 5.82 -23.29
C ALA A 98 6.25 6.38 -22.28
N SER A 99 5.08 5.75 -22.18
CA SER A 99 4.14 6.01 -21.12
C SER A 99 3.44 4.74 -20.63
N LEU A 100 3.19 4.68 -19.33
CA LEU A 100 2.33 3.69 -18.69
C LEU A 100 1.06 4.41 -18.25
N GLU A 101 -0.08 3.81 -18.54
CA GLU A 101 -1.38 4.29 -18.11
C GLU A 101 -2.12 3.16 -17.41
N PHE A 102 -2.35 3.33 -16.12
CA PHE A 102 -3.25 2.47 -15.36
C PHE A 102 -4.63 3.11 -15.44
N LEU A 103 -5.49 2.53 -16.24
CA LEU A 103 -6.87 2.97 -16.42
C LEU A 103 -7.79 2.04 -15.60
N PRO A 104 -9.05 2.40 -15.34
CA PRO A 104 -9.92 1.56 -14.52
C PRO A 104 -10.06 0.10 -14.98
N GLU A 105 -9.94 -0.17 -16.28
CA GLU A 105 -10.17 -1.49 -16.86
C GLU A 105 -8.90 -2.22 -17.31
N ASN A 106 -7.83 -1.48 -17.62
CA ASN A 106 -6.62 -2.06 -18.20
C ASN A 106 -5.36 -1.23 -17.91
N LEU A 107 -4.22 -1.91 -18.02
CA LEU A 107 -2.91 -1.29 -18.15
C LEU A 107 -2.62 -1.05 -19.63
N ARG A 108 -2.23 0.16 -19.97
CA ARG A 108 -1.77 0.53 -21.30
C ARG A 108 -0.30 0.93 -21.26
N ILE A 109 0.49 0.37 -22.17
CA ILE A 109 1.90 0.72 -22.35
C ILE A 109 2.06 1.27 -23.76
N ILE A 110 2.63 2.46 -23.89
CA ILE A 110 2.87 3.11 -25.18
C ILE A 110 4.37 3.35 -25.31
N TYR A 111 5.01 2.75 -26.31
CA TYR A 111 6.41 2.94 -26.66
C TYR A 111 6.51 3.83 -27.91
N LYS A 112 6.78 5.13 -27.69
CA LYS A 112 6.71 6.14 -28.74
C LYS A 112 7.84 6.01 -29.77
N LEU A 113 9.05 5.62 -29.35
CA LEU A 113 10.18 5.45 -30.26
C LEU A 113 9.95 4.32 -31.26
N GLY A 114 9.39 3.20 -30.82
CA GLY A 114 9.02 2.06 -31.67
C GLY A 114 7.69 2.24 -32.38
N LYS A 115 6.92 3.26 -32.01
CA LYS A 115 5.52 3.43 -32.48
C LYS A 115 4.69 2.18 -32.21
N GLU A 116 4.78 1.69 -30.99
CA GLU A 116 4.13 0.45 -30.55
C GLU A 116 3.33 0.71 -29.28
N TYR A 117 2.28 -0.07 -29.06
CA TYR A 117 1.50 -0.03 -27.81
C TYR A 117 0.94 -1.41 -27.49
N THR A 118 0.58 -1.59 -26.22
CA THR A 118 -0.23 -2.72 -25.78
C THR A 118 -1.26 -2.27 -24.77
N GLU A 119 -2.36 -3.01 -24.69
CA GLU A 119 -3.41 -2.88 -23.70
C GLU A 119 -3.59 -4.24 -23.06
N ILE A 120 -3.44 -4.32 -21.74
CA ILE A 120 -3.46 -5.55 -20.97
C ILE A 120 -4.60 -5.43 -19.97
N PRO A 121 -5.68 -6.20 -20.11
CA PRO A 121 -6.72 -6.28 -19.07
C PRO A 121 -6.11 -6.73 -17.75
N TYR A 122 -6.58 -6.21 -16.63
CA TYR A 122 -6.08 -6.62 -15.31
C TYR A 122 -6.31 -8.10 -15.01
N SER A 123 -7.33 -8.71 -15.63
CA SER A 123 -7.57 -10.15 -15.57
C SER A 123 -6.41 -11.01 -16.11
N ASP A 124 -5.59 -10.45 -16.98
CA ASP A 124 -4.45 -11.15 -17.60
C ASP A 124 -3.14 -10.96 -16.80
N LEU A 125 -3.17 -10.11 -15.76
CA LEU A 125 -2.03 -9.83 -14.89
C LEU A 125 -2.11 -10.68 -13.62
N SER A 126 -1.68 -11.94 -13.70
CA SER A 126 -1.77 -12.91 -12.61
C SER A 126 -1.09 -12.45 -11.32
N PHE A 127 0.00 -11.70 -11.41
CA PHE A 127 0.70 -11.15 -10.24
C PHE A 127 -0.17 -10.15 -9.46
N LEU A 128 -0.99 -9.36 -10.13
CA LEU A 128 -1.93 -8.44 -9.46
C LEU A 128 -3.00 -9.21 -8.69
N GLN A 129 -3.47 -10.33 -9.25
CA GLN A 129 -4.44 -11.18 -8.57
C GLN A 129 -3.82 -11.84 -7.32
N GLN A 130 -2.55 -12.26 -7.39
CA GLN A 130 -1.84 -12.89 -6.28
C GLN A 130 -1.45 -11.90 -5.17
N THR A 131 -1.23 -10.63 -5.50
CA THR A 131 -0.88 -9.58 -4.55
C THR A 131 -2.09 -8.76 -4.09
N GLY A 132 -3.25 -8.95 -4.73
CA GLY A 132 -4.45 -8.16 -4.49
C GLY A 132 -4.34 -6.70 -4.90
N ILE A 133 -3.36 -6.38 -5.72
CA ILE A 133 -3.20 -5.03 -6.27
C ILE A 133 -4.22 -4.88 -7.40
N ASP A 134 -5.20 -4.04 -7.21
CA ASP A 134 -6.06 -3.54 -8.28
C ASP A 134 -5.75 -2.06 -8.59
N TYR A 135 -6.45 -1.52 -9.56
CA TYR A 135 -6.31 -0.11 -9.94
C TYR A 135 -6.56 0.86 -8.76
N ARG A 136 -7.60 0.61 -7.94
CA ARG A 136 -7.96 1.48 -6.81
C ARG A 136 -6.90 1.46 -5.72
N LEU A 137 -6.34 0.28 -5.46
CA LEU A 137 -5.23 0.15 -4.52
C LEU A 137 -4.02 0.93 -5.00
N LEU A 138 -3.61 0.76 -6.27
CA LEU A 138 -2.49 1.49 -6.85
C LEU A 138 -2.70 3.02 -6.78
N GLU A 139 -3.89 3.49 -7.12
CA GLU A 139 -4.26 4.89 -7.00
C GLU A 139 -4.14 5.38 -5.56
N SER A 140 -4.70 4.63 -4.59
CA SER A 140 -4.69 5.00 -3.18
C SER A 140 -3.26 5.08 -2.62
N VAL A 141 -2.40 4.09 -2.93
CA VAL A 141 -1.02 4.09 -2.43
C VAL A 141 -0.20 5.21 -3.05
N LEU A 142 -0.36 5.51 -4.34
CA LEU A 142 0.36 6.60 -4.98
C LEU A 142 -0.14 7.99 -4.52
N MET A 143 -1.34 8.07 -4.01
CA MET A 143 -1.91 9.28 -3.42
C MET A 143 -1.73 9.37 -1.89
N ASN A 144 -0.97 8.45 -1.28
CA ASN A 144 -0.78 8.37 0.17
C ASN A 144 -2.11 8.39 0.93
N ARG A 145 -3.06 7.56 0.51
CA ARG A 145 -4.39 7.42 1.13
C ARG A 145 -4.54 6.07 1.81
N ALA A 146 -5.13 6.07 2.99
CA ALA A 146 -5.68 4.87 3.59
C ALA A 146 -6.97 4.47 2.84
N PHE A 147 -7.19 3.18 2.65
CA PHE A 147 -8.32 2.66 1.88
C PHE A 147 -8.98 1.48 2.58
N SER A 148 -10.23 1.22 2.24
CA SER A 148 -10.94 0.00 2.65
C SER A 148 -10.95 -1.00 1.50
N PRO A 149 -10.68 -2.30 1.77
CA PRO A 149 -10.64 -3.35 0.73
C PRO A 149 -11.95 -3.55 -0.01
N ASP A 150 -13.07 -3.18 0.60
CA ASP A 150 -14.41 -3.30 0.03
C ASP A 150 -14.86 -2.04 -0.73
N GLY A 151 -13.98 -1.03 -0.82
CA GLY A 151 -14.24 0.22 -1.54
C GLY A 151 -15.08 1.25 -0.78
N ARG A 152 -15.48 0.96 0.48
CA ARG A 152 -16.10 1.97 1.35
C ARG A 152 -15.08 3.05 1.74
N PRO A 153 -15.53 4.27 2.10
CA PRO A 153 -14.67 5.24 2.75
C PRO A 153 -13.98 4.64 3.98
N PHE A 154 -12.68 4.87 4.14
CA PHE A 154 -11.88 4.28 5.21
C PHE A 154 -12.49 4.51 6.60
N VAL A 155 -12.99 5.73 6.87
CA VAL A 155 -13.64 6.10 8.14
C VAL A 155 -14.82 5.18 8.49
N GLN A 156 -15.59 4.72 7.49
CA GLN A 156 -16.71 3.80 7.73
C GLN A 156 -16.27 2.38 8.08
N ALA A 157 -15.08 1.98 7.65
CA ALA A 157 -14.52 0.65 7.92
C ALA A 157 -13.74 0.59 9.25
N MET A 158 -13.39 1.72 9.85
CA MET A 158 -12.51 1.81 11.03
C MET A 158 -13.00 0.99 12.22
N ASN A 159 -14.31 0.91 12.45
CA ASN A 159 -14.89 0.13 13.56
C ASN A 159 -14.68 -1.40 13.40
N GLU A 160 -14.32 -1.85 12.22
CA GLU A 160 -14.11 -3.26 11.91
C GLU A 160 -12.62 -3.64 11.91
N MET A 161 -11.73 -2.68 12.14
CA MET A 161 -10.29 -2.87 12.16
C MET A 161 -9.77 -3.19 13.55
N SER A 162 -8.61 -3.81 13.63
CA SER A 162 -7.86 -3.97 14.87
C SER A 162 -6.72 -2.95 14.93
N TYR A 163 -6.44 -2.44 16.13
CA TYR A 163 -5.44 -1.40 16.35
C TYR A 163 -4.35 -1.90 17.28
N ALA A 164 -3.12 -1.46 17.03
CA ALA A 164 -1.97 -1.74 17.88
C ALA A 164 -0.95 -0.58 17.82
N VAL A 165 -0.04 -0.54 18.79
CA VAL A 165 1.13 0.33 18.75
C VAL A 165 2.34 -0.52 18.39
N GLU A 166 3.07 -0.12 17.37
CA GLU A 166 4.29 -0.77 16.89
C GLU A 166 5.41 0.27 16.77
N GLY A 167 6.30 0.30 17.74
CA GLY A 167 7.34 1.32 17.83
C GLY A 167 6.75 2.73 17.95
N ASP A 168 7.12 3.58 17.01
CA ASP A 168 6.63 4.97 16.93
C ASP A 168 5.37 5.11 16.07
N CYS A 169 4.77 4.00 15.63
CA CYS A 169 3.57 4.02 14.83
C CYS A 169 2.35 3.48 15.58
N ILE A 170 1.18 4.01 15.22
CA ILE A 170 -0.11 3.38 15.47
C ILE A 170 -0.51 2.64 14.20
N THR A 171 -0.97 1.40 14.35
CA THR A 171 -1.36 0.57 13.22
C THR A 171 -2.85 0.28 13.21
N ALA A 172 -3.45 0.28 12.01
CA ALA A 172 -4.78 -0.23 11.75
C ALA A 172 -4.69 -1.42 10.80
N THR A 173 -5.28 -2.54 11.19
CA THR A 173 -5.26 -3.78 10.41
C THR A 173 -6.68 -4.16 10.04
N THR A 174 -6.94 -4.38 8.74
CA THR A 174 -8.25 -4.80 8.25
C THR A 174 -8.55 -6.25 8.59
N ARG A 175 -9.82 -6.62 8.54
CA ARG A 175 -10.17 -8.04 8.44
C ARG A 175 -9.68 -8.58 7.10
N GLU A 176 -9.44 -9.88 7.06
CA GLU A 176 -9.10 -10.56 5.81
C GLU A 176 -10.24 -10.43 4.81
N THR A 177 -9.91 -9.99 3.60
CA THR A 177 -10.84 -9.89 2.48
C THR A 177 -10.20 -10.53 1.26
N LYS A 178 -10.83 -11.55 0.69
CA LYS A 178 -10.31 -12.31 -0.48
C LYS A 178 -8.88 -12.84 -0.28
N GLY A 179 -8.56 -13.31 0.93
CA GLY A 179 -7.25 -13.84 1.27
C GLY A 179 -6.19 -12.77 1.54
N ILE A 180 -6.57 -11.49 1.68
CA ILE A 180 -5.62 -10.40 1.88
C ILE A 180 -5.96 -9.64 3.16
N VAL A 181 -4.94 -9.35 3.94
CA VAL A 181 -4.99 -8.44 5.10
C VAL A 181 -4.20 -7.19 4.74
N TYR A 182 -4.79 -6.03 4.97
CA TYR A 182 -4.09 -4.74 4.83
C TYR A 182 -3.76 -4.17 6.19
N LYS A 183 -2.62 -3.49 6.28
CA LYS A 183 -2.15 -2.83 7.47
C LYS A 183 -1.62 -1.44 7.14
N PHE A 184 -2.02 -0.46 7.92
CA PHE A 184 -1.67 0.95 7.77
C PHE A 184 -0.92 1.41 9.01
N TYR A 185 0.14 2.19 8.82
CA TYR A 185 1.01 2.69 9.87
C TYR A 185 0.98 4.22 9.87
N LEU A 186 0.45 4.81 10.92
CA LEU A 186 0.55 6.25 11.17
C LEU A 186 1.68 6.54 12.15
N ASP A 187 2.53 7.49 11.82
CA ASP A 187 3.49 8.06 12.77
C ASP A 187 2.77 8.77 13.90
N LYS A 188 3.11 8.45 15.15
CA LYS A 188 2.42 8.99 16.34
C LYS A 188 2.65 10.48 16.56
N ALA A 189 3.79 11.00 16.12
CA ALA A 189 4.14 12.40 16.33
C ALA A 189 3.47 13.32 15.29
N THR A 190 3.32 12.85 14.05
CA THR A 190 2.84 13.67 12.94
C THR A 190 1.42 13.31 12.47
N GLY A 191 0.95 12.11 12.77
CA GLY A 191 -0.32 11.58 12.23
C GLY A 191 -0.28 11.23 10.75
N GLU A 192 0.90 11.16 10.15
CA GLU A 192 1.07 10.87 8.74
C GLU A 192 1.13 9.39 8.45
N LEU A 193 0.54 8.97 7.34
CA LEU A 193 0.62 7.58 6.86
C LEU A 193 2.02 7.34 6.29
N VAL A 194 2.85 6.62 7.06
CA VAL A 194 4.25 6.34 6.69
C VAL A 194 4.43 5.00 6.01
N GLN A 195 3.47 4.07 6.14
CA GLN A 195 3.52 2.78 5.46
C GLN A 195 2.14 2.16 5.29
N SER A 196 1.95 1.44 4.19
CA SER A 196 0.82 0.56 3.94
C SER A 196 1.34 -0.82 3.52
N GLU A 197 0.73 -1.88 4.03
CA GLU A 197 1.08 -3.26 3.66
C GLU A 197 -0.15 -4.01 3.17
N GLY A 198 0.05 -4.92 2.22
CA GLY A 198 -0.90 -5.95 1.85
C GLY A 198 -0.23 -7.32 1.97
N LEU A 199 -0.81 -8.23 2.73
CA LEU A 199 -0.32 -9.58 2.92
C LEU A 199 -1.35 -10.56 2.39
N HIS A 200 -1.00 -11.31 1.37
CA HIS A 200 -1.83 -12.38 0.81
C HIS A 200 -1.59 -13.70 1.52
N ALA A 201 -2.64 -14.47 1.78
CA ALA A 201 -2.56 -15.77 2.45
C ALA A 201 -1.62 -16.77 1.73
N GLY A 202 -1.42 -16.62 0.42
CA GLY A 202 -0.47 -17.40 -0.40
C GLY A 202 0.99 -16.95 -0.29
N GLY A 203 1.33 -16.00 0.62
CA GLY A 203 2.70 -15.56 0.88
C GLY A 203 3.16 -14.33 0.10
N GLY A 204 2.38 -13.83 -0.87
CA GLY A 204 2.68 -12.56 -1.54
C GLY A 204 2.55 -11.39 -0.56
N LYS A 205 3.52 -10.48 -0.56
CA LYS A 205 3.52 -9.27 0.28
C LYS A 205 3.82 -8.04 -0.58
N VAL A 206 3.04 -6.98 -0.36
CA VAL A 206 3.28 -5.66 -0.93
C VAL A 206 3.47 -4.68 0.22
N VAL A 207 4.53 -3.88 0.14
CA VAL A 207 4.83 -2.81 1.11
C VAL A 207 4.98 -1.51 0.34
N CYS A 208 4.24 -0.50 0.76
CA CYS A 208 4.39 0.86 0.28
C CYS A 208 4.85 1.74 1.42
N SER A 209 6.07 2.27 1.34
CA SER A 209 6.66 3.16 2.34
C SER A 209 6.71 4.59 1.81
N TYR A 210 6.46 5.55 2.68
CA TYR A 210 6.38 6.97 2.37
C TYR A 210 7.41 7.74 3.19
N SER A 211 8.11 8.68 2.54
CA SER A 211 9.12 9.50 3.20
C SER A 211 9.30 10.84 2.47
N ASP A 212 10.17 11.70 3.02
CA ASP A 212 10.42 13.05 2.49
C ASP A 212 9.11 13.85 2.38
N PHE A 213 8.38 13.91 3.51
CA PHE A 213 7.13 14.66 3.60
C PHE A 213 7.40 16.17 3.50
N ARG A 214 6.68 16.83 2.61
CA ARG A 214 6.77 18.28 2.38
C ARG A 214 5.37 18.87 2.28
N THR A 215 5.25 20.13 2.68
CA THR A 215 3.97 20.87 2.53
C THR A 215 3.87 21.43 1.11
N VAL A 216 2.77 21.10 0.43
CA VAL A 216 2.38 21.59 -0.90
C VAL A 216 1.00 22.20 -0.74
N ASP A 217 0.85 23.48 -0.96
CA ASP A 217 -0.43 24.21 -0.84
C ASP A 217 -1.18 23.96 0.48
N GLY A 218 -0.42 23.89 1.59
CA GLY A 218 -0.96 23.64 2.92
C GLY A 218 -1.25 22.15 3.24
N VAL A 219 -0.95 21.24 2.33
CA VAL A 219 -1.14 19.80 2.49
C VAL A 219 0.20 19.10 2.58
N THR A 220 0.42 18.30 3.62
CA THR A 220 1.62 17.48 3.73
C THR A 220 1.51 16.25 2.80
N PHE A 221 2.56 16.02 1.99
CA PHE A 221 2.59 14.93 1.03
C PHE A 221 4.00 14.32 0.92
N PRO A 222 4.13 12.98 0.83
CA PRO A 222 5.42 12.33 0.66
C PRO A 222 5.99 12.58 -0.73
N HIS A 223 7.26 12.99 -0.82
CA HIS A 223 7.98 13.14 -2.07
C HIS A 223 8.76 11.88 -2.47
N THR A 224 8.83 10.89 -1.59
CA THR A 224 9.37 9.57 -1.90
C THR A 224 8.35 8.49 -1.54
N ILE A 225 7.96 7.70 -2.54
CA ILE A 225 7.07 6.57 -2.41
C ILE A 225 7.84 5.34 -2.90
N LEU A 226 8.03 4.34 -2.03
CA LEU A 226 8.69 3.08 -2.34
C LEU A 226 7.68 1.94 -2.26
N LEU A 227 7.35 1.36 -3.40
CA LEU A 227 6.52 0.17 -3.51
C LEU A 227 7.41 -1.05 -3.68
N SER A 228 7.31 -2.01 -2.79
CA SER A 228 8.08 -3.26 -2.81
C SER A 228 7.13 -4.46 -2.84
N ILE A 229 7.41 -5.41 -3.71
CA ILE A 229 6.61 -6.63 -3.93
C ILE A 229 7.50 -7.83 -3.67
N TYR A 230 7.03 -8.74 -2.81
CA TYR A 230 7.75 -9.94 -2.38
C TYR A 230 6.89 -11.18 -2.54
N GLY A 231 7.53 -12.34 -2.71
CA GLY A 231 6.86 -13.65 -2.68
C GLY A 231 6.06 -14.01 -3.93
N VAL A 232 6.28 -13.31 -5.06
CA VAL A 232 5.62 -13.58 -6.35
C VAL A 232 6.62 -13.85 -7.48
N GLY A 233 7.75 -14.44 -7.18
CA GLY A 233 8.88 -14.67 -8.09
C GLY A 233 10.05 -13.79 -7.67
N SER A 234 10.56 -12.95 -8.57
CA SER A 234 11.61 -11.98 -8.26
C SER A 234 11.11 -10.86 -7.34
N ASP A 235 11.97 -10.40 -6.44
CA ASP A 235 11.69 -9.21 -5.64
C ASP A 235 11.78 -7.97 -6.52
N VAL A 236 10.70 -7.21 -6.54
CA VAL A 236 10.58 -5.99 -7.34
C VAL A 236 10.33 -4.80 -6.44
N SER A 237 11.05 -3.71 -6.66
CA SER A 237 10.73 -2.43 -6.05
C SER A 237 10.64 -1.30 -7.08
N LEU A 238 9.70 -0.39 -6.83
CA LEU A 238 9.48 0.82 -7.61
C LEU A 238 9.56 2.03 -6.68
N GLN A 239 10.56 2.87 -6.90
CA GLN A 239 10.70 4.12 -6.16
C GLN A 239 10.26 5.29 -7.05
N PHE A 240 9.29 6.04 -6.55
CA PHE A 240 8.81 7.30 -7.12
C PHE A 240 9.41 8.43 -6.28
N ALA A 241 10.41 9.12 -6.80
CA ALA A 241 10.94 10.34 -6.20
C ALA A 241 10.35 11.56 -6.92
N LEU A 242 9.47 12.28 -6.24
CA LEU A 242 8.72 13.42 -6.78
C LEU A 242 9.52 14.71 -6.59
N GLU A 243 9.94 15.33 -7.69
CA GLU A 243 10.72 16.57 -7.64
C GLU A 243 9.79 17.79 -7.49
N ARG A 244 8.64 17.75 -8.14
CA ARG A 244 7.60 18.78 -8.07
C ARG A 244 6.25 18.11 -7.98
N VAL A 245 5.40 18.61 -7.08
CA VAL A 245 4.04 18.10 -6.86
C VAL A 245 3.08 19.28 -7.00
N ASP A 246 1.97 19.02 -7.67
CA ASP A 246 0.85 19.92 -7.83
C ASP A 246 -0.43 19.10 -7.61
N MET A 247 -1.36 19.66 -6.82
CA MET A 247 -2.61 18.98 -6.44
C MET A 247 -3.85 19.69 -7.03
N ASP A 248 -3.64 20.67 -7.91
CA ASP A 248 -4.72 21.32 -8.61
C ASP A 248 -5.52 20.36 -9.46
N ASP A 249 -6.81 20.61 -9.56
CA ASP A 249 -7.69 19.81 -10.37
C ASP A 249 -7.39 19.98 -11.87
N PHE A 250 -7.37 18.86 -12.59
CA PHE A 250 -7.17 18.85 -14.02
C PHE A 250 -8.09 17.83 -14.72
N LYS A 251 -8.35 18.06 -15.98
CA LYS A 251 -9.03 17.07 -16.83
C LYS A 251 -8.07 15.95 -17.17
N PHE A 252 -8.37 14.73 -16.72
CA PHE A 252 -7.63 13.54 -17.13
C PHE A 252 -8.06 13.12 -18.55
N THR A 253 -7.09 12.81 -19.39
CA THR A 253 -7.35 12.28 -20.72
C THR A 253 -6.29 11.23 -21.03
N PRO A 254 -6.67 9.98 -21.30
CA PRO A 254 -5.74 8.96 -21.76
C PRO A 254 -4.96 9.41 -22.99
N ARG A 255 -3.72 8.98 -23.10
CA ARG A 255 -2.87 9.32 -24.26
C ARG A 255 -3.53 8.85 -25.56
N ARG A 256 -3.54 9.73 -26.55
CA ARG A 256 -4.01 9.36 -27.88
C ARG A 256 -2.99 8.43 -28.55
N ILE A 257 -3.45 7.26 -28.97
CA ILE A 257 -2.65 6.34 -29.76
C ILE A 257 -2.85 6.70 -31.23
N SER A 258 -1.77 6.97 -31.94
CA SER A 258 -1.83 7.23 -33.40
C SER A 258 -2.18 5.95 -34.15
N SER A 259 -2.94 6.07 -35.24
CA SER A 259 -3.25 4.96 -36.14
C SER A 259 -2.00 4.33 -36.81
N SER A 260 -0.86 5.03 -36.76
CA SER A 260 0.43 4.52 -37.24
C SER A 260 1.15 3.61 -36.22
N TYR A 261 0.59 3.43 -35.01
CA TYR A 261 1.22 2.57 -33.99
C TYR A 261 0.78 1.12 -34.16
N GLY A 262 1.76 0.21 -34.10
CA GLY A 262 1.50 -1.23 -34.07
C GLY A 262 1.02 -1.69 -32.69
N LYS A 263 -0.03 -2.50 -32.66
CA LYS A 263 -0.47 -3.11 -31.39
C LYS A 263 0.35 -4.37 -31.13
N LEU A 264 1.07 -4.40 -30.01
CA LEU A 264 1.82 -5.58 -29.55
C LEU A 264 0.90 -6.56 -28.84
N ASN A 265 1.20 -7.84 -28.96
CA ASN A 265 0.48 -8.88 -28.24
C ASN A 265 0.86 -8.83 -26.75
N ALA A 266 -0.14 -8.59 -25.90
CA ALA A 266 0.03 -8.52 -24.46
C ALA A 266 0.65 -9.79 -23.87
N GLN A 267 0.24 -10.98 -24.33
CA GLN A 267 0.76 -12.26 -23.84
C GLN A 267 2.25 -12.46 -24.17
N GLN A 268 2.72 -11.96 -25.31
CA GLN A 268 4.15 -12.02 -25.65
C GLN A 268 4.97 -11.13 -24.73
N ILE A 269 4.46 -9.93 -24.39
CA ILE A 269 5.12 -9.02 -23.47
C ILE A 269 5.15 -9.64 -22.06
N LEU A 270 4.03 -10.14 -21.56
CA LEU A 270 3.95 -10.78 -20.25
C LEU A 270 4.88 -11.99 -20.15
N LYS A 271 4.96 -12.80 -21.19
CA LYS A 271 5.86 -13.95 -21.25
C LYS A 271 7.34 -13.53 -21.24
N SER A 272 7.69 -12.42 -21.92
CA SER A 272 9.06 -11.91 -21.90
C SER A 272 9.44 -11.33 -20.54
N LEU A 273 8.49 -10.70 -19.82
CA LEU A 273 8.70 -10.21 -18.45
C LEU A 273 8.80 -11.34 -17.42
N GLY A 274 8.06 -12.42 -17.59
CA GLY A 274 8.09 -13.58 -16.70
C GLY A 274 9.30 -14.50 -16.88
N ASN A 275 10.11 -14.28 -17.92
CA ASN A 275 11.33 -15.04 -18.20
C ASN A 275 12.62 -14.23 -17.83
N MET A 276 12.49 -13.03 -17.25
CA MET A 276 13.59 -12.23 -16.70
C MET A 276 13.71 -12.43 -15.20
#